data_8776f337ece1bb3d6fbfd1060917efad
#
_entry.id   8776f337ece1bb3d6fbfd1060917efad
#
_cell.length_a   1.000
_cell.length_b   1.000
_cell.length_c   1.000
_cell.angle_alpha   90.00
_cell.angle_beta   90.00
_cell.angle_gamma   90.00
#
_symmetry.space_group_name_H-M   'P 1'
#
loop_
_entity.id
_entity.type
_entity.pdbx_description
1 polymer ?
#
loop_
_entity_poly.entity_id
_entity_poly.type
_entity_poly.pdbx_seq_one_letter_code
_entity_poly.pdbx_strand_id
1 'polypeptide(L)'
;AISIKKVKDYNEALSLLLNGFAIIIVNNERFIAVETRRDLTRGVSETDYERSIIGPKDSFIEHFNTNVGLIRRRIKDINLHLEETLVGKYSKTKVGVMYLNGVCKPDIKDKVLDKLKKINIDGIIDSGYIRKWINKNSSLFPTIKTTERPDLASQALLEGKIVIITDNSPDILILPTFFIDYFHTSDDYYQKSLNISFIRIIRLIAFIIAIFLPSYYIAITTFNVDFISLLNIQLLLFSILFSKFSTFSL
;
A
#
# COMPACT_ATOMS: atom_id res chain seq x y z
N ALA A 1 -18.70 -28.17 -7.32
CA ALA A 1 -20.16 -28.13 -7.56
C ALA A 1 -20.57 -26.65 -7.54
N ILE A 2 -21.33 -26.20 -8.54
CA ILE A 2 -21.86 -24.83 -8.61
C ILE A 2 -23.01 -24.74 -7.60
N SER A 3 -22.90 -23.85 -6.62
CA SER A 3 -23.94 -23.62 -5.64
C SER A 3 -25.00 -22.66 -6.22
N ILE A 4 -26.27 -23.07 -6.21
CA ILE A 4 -27.39 -22.26 -6.66
C ILE A 4 -28.31 -22.02 -5.46
N LYS A 5 -28.60 -20.76 -5.13
CA LYS A 5 -29.50 -20.37 -4.05
C LYS A 5 -30.64 -19.53 -4.57
N LYS A 6 -31.86 -19.82 -4.11
CA LYS A 6 -33.03 -18.97 -4.34
C LYS A 6 -33.08 -17.92 -3.23
N VAL A 7 -33.15 -16.66 -3.59
CA VAL A 7 -33.12 -15.53 -2.69
C VAL A 7 -34.42 -14.75 -2.87
N LYS A 8 -35.04 -14.33 -1.77
CA LYS A 8 -36.31 -13.59 -1.78
C LYS A 8 -36.12 -12.10 -1.45
N ASP A 9 -35.07 -11.78 -0.73
CA ASP A 9 -34.83 -10.42 -0.27
C ASP A 9 -33.74 -9.74 -1.08
N TYR A 10 -33.94 -8.45 -1.39
CA TYR A 10 -32.99 -7.62 -2.14
C TYR A 10 -31.67 -7.47 -1.40
N ASN A 11 -31.70 -7.26 -0.08
CA ASN A 11 -30.48 -7.09 0.72
C ASN A 11 -29.65 -8.39 0.77
N GLU A 12 -30.32 -9.55 0.83
CA GLU A 12 -29.65 -10.84 0.76
C GLU A 12 -29.03 -11.06 -0.62
N ALA A 13 -29.74 -10.71 -1.71
CA ALA A 13 -29.23 -10.78 -3.07
C ALA A 13 -27.99 -9.89 -3.23
N LEU A 14 -28.02 -8.66 -2.70
CA LEU A 14 -26.91 -7.72 -2.72
C LEU A 14 -25.69 -8.26 -1.95
N SER A 15 -25.93 -8.82 -0.77
CA SER A 15 -24.87 -9.46 0.03
C SER A 15 -24.20 -10.62 -0.70
N LEU A 16 -24.98 -11.45 -1.39
CA LEU A 16 -24.44 -12.55 -2.18
C LEU A 16 -23.68 -12.05 -3.41
N LEU A 17 -24.14 -10.99 -4.08
CA LEU A 17 -23.45 -10.35 -5.19
C LEU A 17 -22.05 -9.87 -4.75
N LEU A 18 -21.95 -9.18 -3.62
CA LEU A 18 -20.68 -8.71 -3.04
C LEU A 18 -19.76 -9.87 -2.61
N ASN A 19 -20.33 -11.05 -2.36
CA ASN A 19 -19.60 -12.28 -2.08
C ASN A 19 -19.20 -13.07 -3.33
N GLY A 20 -19.42 -12.55 -4.54
CA GLY A 20 -18.99 -13.15 -5.80
C GLY A 20 -19.98 -14.16 -6.38
N PHE A 21 -21.28 -13.99 -6.10
CA PHE A 21 -22.37 -14.70 -6.77
C PHE A 21 -22.90 -13.85 -7.92
N ALA A 22 -23.25 -14.45 -9.04
CA ALA A 22 -24.06 -13.81 -10.05
C ALA A 22 -25.53 -13.87 -9.64
N ILE A 23 -26.24 -12.75 -9.74
CA ILE A 23 -27.69 -12.70 -9.43
C ILE A 23 -28.48 -12.63 -10.73
N ILE A 24 -29.34 -13.61 -10.95
CA ILE A 24 -30.28 -13.65 -12.06
C ILE A 24 -31.63 -13.20 -11.52
N ILE A 25 -32.19 -12.14 -12.11
CA ILE A 25 -33.51 -11.61 -11.75
C ILE A 25 -34.53 -12.18 -12.73
N VAL A 26 -35.52 -12.91 -12.21
CA VAL A 26 -36.60 -13.51 -12.99
C VAL A 26 -37.90 -12.81 -12.65
N ASN A 27 -38.56 -12.25 -13.66
CA ASN A 27 -39.86 -11.56 -13.53
C ASN A 27 -39.92 -10.46 -12.46
N ASN A 28 -38.80 -9.75 -12.22
CA ASN A 28 -38.65 -8.69 -11.22
C ASN A 28 -38.98 -9.08 -9.75
N GLU A 29 -39.28 -10.33 -9.46
CA GLU A 29 -39.68 -10.74 -8.12
C GLU A 29 -38.85 -11.89 -7.52
N ARG A 30 -38.05 -12.57 -8.33
CA ARG A 30 -37.28 -13.74 -7.89
C ARG A 30 -35.81 -13.57 -8.19
N PHE A 31 -34.98 -13.69 -7.18
CA PHE A 31 -33.52 -13.67 -7.33
C PHE A 31 -32.95 -15.09 -7.25
N ILE A 32 -32.17 -15.46 -8.23
CA ILE A 32 -31.42 -16.72 -8.24
C ILE A 32 -29.94 -16.36 -8.16
N ALA A 33 -29.31 -16.73 -7.05
CA ALA A 33 -27.86 -16.54 -6.86
C ALA A 33 -27.10 -17.78 -7.36
N VAL A 34 -26.20 -17.59 -8.29
CA VAL A 34 -25.34 -18.64 -8.84
C VAL A 34 -23.90 -18.33 -8.44
N GLU A 35 -23.22 -19.28 -7.82
CA GLU A 35 -21.82 -19.10 -7.43
C GLU A 35 -20.95 -19.04 -8.69
N THR A 36 -20.38 -17.86 -8.94
CA THR A 36 -19.44 -17.60 -10.06
C THR A 36 -18.04 -17.29 -9.58
N ARG A 37 -17.80 -17.54 -8.29
CA ARG A 37 -16.51 -17.26 -7.66
C ARG A 37 -15.41 -18.02 -8.35
N ARG A 38 -14.48 -17.30 -8.97
CA ARG A 38 -13.25 -17.85 -9.50
C ARG A 38 -12.19 -17.82 -8.40
N ASP A 39 -11.44 -18.87 -8.27
CA ASP A 39 -10.35 -18.93 -7.33
C ASP A 39 -9.21 -18.03 -7.83
N LEU A 40 -9.07 -16.86 -7.18
CA LEU A 40 -8.03 -15.86 -7.51
C LEU A 40 -6.64 -16.27 -6.98
N THR A 41 -6.57 -17.38 -6.23
CA THR A 41 -5.30 -17.83 -5.62
C THR A 41 -4.33 -18.44 -6.65
N ARG A 42 -4.82 -18.86 -7.82
CA ARG A 42 -3.96 -19.34 -8.91
C ARG A 42 -3.33 -18.16 -9.64
N GLY A 43 -2.02 -17.99 -9.49
CA GLY A 43 -1.22 -16.95 -10.13
C GLY A 43 -0.98 -15.70 -9.29
N VAL A 44 -1.44 -15.67 -8.03
CA VAL A 44 -1.05 -14.62 -7.07
C VAL A 44 0.31 -15.00 -6.51
N SER A 45 1.32 -14.15 -6.74
CA SER A 45 2.67 -14.33 -6.22
C SER A 45 2.78 -13.86 -4.76
N GLU A 46 3.87 -14.22 -4.10
CA GLU A 46 4.28 -13.61 -2.83
C GLU A 46 4.90 -12.24 -3.11
N THR A 47 4.87 -11.36 -2.10
CA THR A 47 5.49 -10.03 -2.16
C THR A 47 7.00 -10.14 -2.32
N ASP A 48 7.57 -9.39 -3.29
CA ASP A 48 9.01 -9.42 -3.56
C ASP A 48 9.78 -8.47 -2.62
N TYR A 49 9.36 -7.21 -2.54
CA TYR A 49 10.08 -6.19 -1.76
C TYR A 49 9.34 -5.73 -0.49
N GLU A 50 8.03 -5.89 -0.38
CA GLU A 50 7.26 -5.56 0.84
C GLU A 50 6.98 -6.80 1.69
N ARG A 51 8.00 -7.63 1.96
CA ARG A 51 7.85 -8.83 2.78
C ARG A 51 7.42 -8.49 4.20
N SER A 52 6.36 -9.12 4.71
CA SER A 52 5.95 -9.01 6.11
C SER A 52 6.21 -10.30 6.86
N ILE A 53 6.51 -10.16 8.15
CA ILE A 53 6.70 -11.30 9.04
C ILE A 53 5.34 -11.86 9.44
N ILE A 54 4.35 -10.99 9.63
CA ILE A 54 2.99 -11.33 10.07
C ILE A 54 1.99 -10.77 9.06
N GLY A 55 1.00 -11.59 8.67
CA GLY A 55 -0.08 -11.16 7.79
C GLY A 55 -0.15 -11.89 6.46
N PRO A 56 -1.03 -11.45 5.54
CA PRO A 56 -1.17 -12.04 4.22
C PRO A 56 0.11 -11.87 3.41
N LYS A 57 0.44 -12.88 2.61
CA LYS A 57 1.61 -12.88 1.73
C LYS A 57 1.25 -12.66 0.27
N ASP A 58 -0.05 -12.53 -0.04
CA ASP A 58 -0.51 -12.31 -1.41
C ASP A 58 -0.12 -10.92 -1.91
N SER A 59 0.31 -10.86 -3.16
CA SER A 59 0.75 -9.66 -3.87
C SER A 59 -0.19 -9.35 -5.03
N PHE A 60 -0.19 -8.09 -5.45
CA PHE A 60 -0.75 -7.69 -6.74
C PHE A 60 0.08 -8.28 -7.89
N ILE A 61 -0.56 -8.43 -9.04
CA ILE A 61 0.04 -8.94 -10.27
C ILE A 61 -0.20 -7.94 -11.42
N GLU A 62 0.32 -8.22 -12.60
CA GLU A 62 0.17 -7.34 -13.77
C GLU A 62 -1.27 -7.27 -14.30
N HIS A 63 -2.13 -8.22 -13.92
CA HIS A 63 -3.48 -8.32 -14.46
C HIS A 63 -4.48 -7.46 -13.69
N PHE A 64 -5.01 -6.42 -14.32
CA PHE A 64 -5.92 -5.42 -13.75
C PHE A 64 -7.11 -6.02 -12.98
N ASN A 65 -7.88 -6.92 -13.62
CA ASN A 65 -9.10 -7.45 -13.02
C ASN A 65 -8.82 -8.33 -11.79
N THR A 66 -7.69 -9.01 -11.75
CA THR A 66 -7.26 -9.77 -10.57
C THR A 66 -6.96 -8.84 -9.42
N ASN A 67 -6.26 -7.74 -9.66
CA ASN A 67 -5.93 -6.73 -8.64
C ASN A 67 -7.19 -6.09 -8.05
N VAL A 68 -8.15 -5.71 -8.89
CA VAL A 68 -9.47 -5.25 -8.45
C VAL A 68 -10.18 -6.31 -7.60
N GLY A 69 -10.14 -7.57 -8.02
CA GLY A 69 -10.72 -8.70 -7.31
C GLY A 69 -10.09 -8.94 -5.93
N LEU A 70 -8.76 -8.78 -5.80
CA LEU A 70 -8.04 -8.92 -4.52
C LEU A 70 -8.48 -7.87 -3.50
N ILE A 71 -8.76 -6.63 -3.95
CA ILE A 71 -9.29 -5.57 -3.08
C ILE A 71 -10.75 -5.85 -2.71
N ARG A 72 -11.60 -6.16 -3.70
CA ARG A 72 -13.03 -6.45 -3.48
C ARG A 72 -13.27 -7.67 -2.58
N ARG A 73 -12.36 -8.64 -2.58
CA ARG A 73 -12.41 -9.78 -1.66
C ARG A 73 -12.28 -9.35 -0.20
N ARG A 74 -11.55 -8.27 0.06
CA ARG A 74 -11.31 -7.72 1.41
C ARG A 74 -12.37 -6.72 1.83
N ILE A 75 -12.78 -5.85 0.92
CA ILE A 75 -13.80 -4.82 1.15
C ILE A 75 -15.05 -5.21 0.39
N LYS A 76 -16.04 -5.76 1.11
CA LYS A 76 -17.33 -6.22 0.57
C LYS A 76 -18.38 -5.17 0.82
N ASP A 77 -18.15 -3.95 0.34
CA ASP A 77 -19.05 -2.81 0.50
C ASP A 77 -19.54 -2.32 -0.86
N ILE A 78 -20.82 -1.98 -0.96
CA ILE A 78 -21.45 -1.45 -2.17
C ILE A 78 -20.90 -0.05 -2.51
N ASN A 79 -20.43 0.68 -1.50
CA ASN A 79 -19.85 2.01 -1.66
C ASN A 79 -18.39 1.97 -2.17
N LEU A 80 -17.83 0.78 -2.37
CA LEU A 80 -16.53 0.64 -3.01
C LEU A 80 -16.67 0.82 -4.52
N HIS A 81 -16.39 2.02 -4.99
CA HIS A 81 -16.47 2.40 -6.40
C HIS A 81 -15.15 2.15 -7.12
N LEU A 82 -15.26 1.82 -8.40
CA LEU A 82 -14.16 1.72 -9.36
C LEU A 82 -14.53 2.55 -10.58
N GLU A 83 -13.76 3.59 -10.86
CA GLU A 83 -13.86 4.36 -12.09
C GLU A 83 -12.70 3.99 -13.02
N GLU A 84 -13.06 3.47 -14.20
CA GLU A 84 -12.09 3.01 -15.18
C GLU A 84 -11.91 4.06 -16.28
N THR A 85 -10.67 4.27 -16.70
CA THR A 85 -10.31 5.14 -17.82
C THR A 85 -9.19 4.52 -18.63
N LEU A 86 -9.15 4.82 -19.93
CA LEU A 86 -8.05 4.43 -20.80
C LEU A 86 -7.10 5.61 -20.95
N VAL A 87 -5.84 5.38 -20.69
CA VAL A 87 -4.79 6.41 -20.73
C VAL A 87 -3.68 5.98 -21.67
N GLY A 88 -3.09 6.97 -22.37
CA GLY A 88 -2.09 6.73 -23.42
C GLY A 88 -2.71 6.70 -24.82
N LYS A 89 -2.08 7.45 -25.72
CA LYS A 89 -2.57 7.60 -27.11
C LYS A 89 -2.54 6.28 -27.89
N TYR A 90 -1.45 5.54 -27.77
CA TYR A 90 -1.25 4.27 -28.48
C TYR A 90 -1.46 3.07 -27.57
N SER A 91 -0.99 3.11 -26.31
CA SER A 91 -1.09 1.96 -25.39
C SER A 91 -2.53 1.72 -24.94
N LYS A 92 -3.35 2.78 -24.80
CA LYS A 92 -4.72 2.70 -24.27
C LYS A 92 -4.79 1.84 -23.02
N THR A 93 -3.81 2.04 -22.12
CA THR A 93 -3.66 1.27 -20.91
C THR A 93 -4.82 1.52 -19.97
N LYS A 94 -5.41 0.46 -19.46
CA LYS A 94 -6.53 0.52 -18.53
C LYS A 94 -6.04 0.98 -17.15
N VAL A 95 -6.65 2.04 -16.64
CA VAL A 95 -6.36 2.61 -15.32
C VAL A 95 -7.64 2.71 -14.53
N GLY A 96 -7.67 2.13 -13.36
CA GLY A 96 -8.80 2.16 -12.44
C GLY A 96 -8.50 3.00 -11.21
N VAL A 97 -9.44 3.83 -10.84
CA VAL A 97 -9.43 4.62 -9.60
C VAL A 97 -10.43 4.01 -8.66
N MET A 98 -9.95 3.43 -7.57
CA MET A 98 -10.80 2.88 -6.50
C MET A 98 -10.86 3.83 -5.32
N TYR A 99 -12.05 3.99 -4.78
CA TYR A 99 -12.31 4.79 -3.58
C TYR A 99 -13.57 4.30 -2.86
N LEU A 100 -13.66 4.58 -1.57
CA LEU A 100 -14.84 4.26 -0.76
C LEU A 100 -15.71 5.53 -0.64
N ASN A 101 -16.89 5.50 -1.25
CA ASN A 101 -17.82 6.61 -1.20
C ASN A 101 -18.33 6.81 0.24
N GLY A 102 -18.43 8.07 0.67
CA GLY A 102 -18.78 8.42 2.06
C GLY A 102 -17.59 8.48 3.03
N VAL A 103 -16.43 7.89 2.68
CA VAL A 103 -15.19 7.98 3.48
C VAL A 103 -14.16 8.84 2.76
N CYS A 104 -14.00 8.64 1.45
CA CYS A 104 -13.12 9.45 0.62
C CYS A 104 -13.65 10.88 0.47
N LYS A 105 -12.76 11.88 0.59
CA LYS A 105 -13.10 13.29 0.33
C LYS A 105 -13.33 13.51 -1.16
N PRO A 106 -14.51 14.03 -1.59
CA PRO A 106 -14.85 14.21 -2.99
C PRO A 106 -13.84 15.08 -3.74
N ASP A 107 -13.33 16.16 -3.12
CA ASP A 107 -12.34 17.05 -3.72
C ASP A 107 -11.05 16.34 -4.14
N ILE A 108 -10.64 15.32 -3.39
CA ILE A 108 -9.43 14.55 -3.70
C ILE A 108 -9.70 13.64 -4.89
N LYS A 109 -10.85 12.97 -4.89
CA LYS A 109 -11.29 12.10 -5.98
C LYS A 109 -11.35 12.87 -7.30
N ASP A 110 -12.06 13.99 -7.32
CA ASP A 110 -12.27 14.78 -8.53
C ASP A 110 -10.94 15.32 -9.09
N LYS A 111 -10.04 15.80 -8.20
CA LYS A 111 -8.69 16.22 -8.59
C LYS A 111 -7.87 15.10 -9.23
N VAL A 112 -7.98 13.87 -8.72
CA VAL A 112 -7.26 12.72 -9.28
C VAL A 112 -7.81 12.34 -10.64
N LEU A 113 -9.13 12.23 -10.77
CA LEU A 113 -9.78 11.90 -12.04
C LEU A 113 -9.48 12.95 -13.11
N ASP A 114 -9.52 14.24 -12.76
CA ASP A 114 -9.19 15.33 -13.67
C ASP A 114 -7.72 15.29 -14.11
N LYS A 115 -6.80 14.96 -13.21
CA LYS A 115 -5.40 14.79 -13.57
C LYS A 115 -5.19 13.61 -14.51
N LEU A 116 -5.86 12.48 -14.29
CA LEU A 116 -5.78 11.31 -15.16
C LEU A 116 -6.33 11.60 -16.57
N LYS A 117 -7.47 12.28 -16.68
CA LYS A 117 -8.06 12.68 -17.97
C LYS A 117 -7.17 13.64 -18.76
N LYS A 118 -6.32 14.41 -18.11
CA LYS A 118 -5.39 15.37 -18.73
C LYS A 118 -4.07 14.72 -19.15
N ILE A 119 -3.86 13.44 -18.88
CA ILE A 119 -2.65 12.73 -19.31
C ILE A 119 -2.68 12.61 -20.84
N ASN A 120 -1.74 13.27 -21.49
CA ASN A 120 -1.55 13.18 -22.95
C ASN A 120 -0.12 12.72 -23.21
N ILE A 121 0.08 11.42 -23.20
CA ILE A 121 1.35 10.74 -23.51
C ILE A 121 1.10 9.59 -24.47
N ASP A 122 2.11 9.20 -25.21
CA ASP A 122 2.00 8.18 -26.24
C ASP A 122 1.67 6.80 -25.67
N GLY A 123 2.27 6.44 -24.56
CA GLY A 123 2.02 5.16 -23.90
C GLY A 123 2.31 5.17 -22.42
N ILE A 124 1.56 4.33 -21.69
CA ILE A 124 1.78 3.99 -20.28
C ILE A 124 2.12 2.51 -20.22
N ILE A 125 3.32 2.19 -19.79
CA ILE A 125 3.81 0.82 -19.69
C ILE A 125 3.71 0.34 -18.24
N ASP A 126 3.87 1.27 -17.27
CA ASP A 126 3.89 0.99 -15.85
C ASP A 126 3.24 2.11 -15.04
N SER A 127 2.85 1.82 -13.79
CA SER A 127 2.26 2.75 -12.83
C SER A 127 3.16 3.97 -12.54
N GLY A 128 4.47 3.83 -12.67
CA GLY A 128 5.45 4.90 -12.49
C GLY A 128 5.22 6.12 -13.39
N TYR A 129 4.70 5.92 -14.61
CA TYR A 129 4.33 7.01 -15.51
C TYR A 129 3.19 7.85 -14.91
N ILE A 130 2.17 7.19 -14.37
CA ILE A 130 1.02 7.85 -13.73
C ILE A 130 1.49 8.58 -12.48
N ARG A 131 2.32 7.95 -11.64
CA ARG A 131 2.90 8.56 -10.44
C ARG A 131 3.64 9.85 -10.77
N LYS A 132 4.50 9.83 -11.80
CA LYS A 132 5.27 11.00 -12.26
C LYS A 132 4.34 12.12 -12.75
N TRP A 133 3.27 11.78 -13.47
CA TRP A 133 2.33 12.77 -13.98
C TRP A 133 1.49 13.42 -12.89
N ILE A 134 0.96 12.62 -11.96
CA ILE A 134 0.14 13.15 -10.86
C ILE A 134 0.98 14.02 -9.93
N ASN A 135 2.25 13.64 -9.70
CA ASN A 135 3.18 14.34 -8.80
C ASN A 135 3.97 15.47 -9.49
N LYS A 136 3.46 16.01 -10.60
CA LYS A 136 4.14 17.03 -11.42
C LYS A 136 4.44 18.34 -10.64
N ASN A 137 3.73 18.62 -9.57
CA ASN A 137 4.06 19.71 -8.66
C ASN A 137 5.06 19.18 -7.63
N SER A 138 6.32 19.58 -7.77
CA SER A 138 7.44 19.15 -6.92
C SER A 138 7.17 19.45 -5.44
N SER A 139 6.61 18.48 -4.74
CA SER A 139 6.61 18.46 -3.28
C SER A 139 7.94 17.87 -2.82
N LEU A 140 8.55 18.47 -1.79
CA LEU A 140 9.77 17.95 -1.16
C LEU A 140 9.54 16.51 -0.64
N PHE A 141 8.33 16.21 -0.19
CA PHE A 141 7.94 14.87 0.28
C PHE A 141 7.06 14.17 -0.75
N PRO A 142 7.24 12.86 -0.94
CA PRO A 142 6.40 12.06 -1.83
C PRO A 142 4.95 12.02 -1.31
N THR A 143 4.00 12.38 -2.18
CA THR A 143 2.56 12.41 -1.87
C THR A 143 1.82 11.18 -2.36
N ILE A 144 2.54 10.24 -2.97
CA ILE A 144 2.01 9.00 -3.54
C ILE A 144 2.89 7.86 -3.04
N LYS A 145 2.29 6.91 -2.33
CA LYS A 145 2.92 5.66 -1.92
C LYS A 145 2.64 4.57 -2.95
N THR A 146 3.64 3.78 -3.26
CA THR A 146 3.51 2.59 -4.11
C THR A 146 3.49 1.36 -3.22
N THR A 147 2.67 0.37 -3.54
CA THR A 147 2.60 -0.90 -2.81
C THR A 147 2.25 -2.05 -3.75
N GLU A 148 2.82 -3.22 -3.52
CA GLU A 148 2.42 -4.48 -4.15
C GLU A 148 1.43 -5.27 -3.29
N ARG A 149 1.05 -4.75 -2.10
CA ARG A 149 0.27 -5.48 -1.11
C ARG A 149 -1.22 -5.11 -1.12
N PRO A 150 -2.11 -6.08 -1.36
CA PRO A 150 -3.56 -5.83 -1.35
C PRO A 150 -4.14 -5.46 0.02
N ASP A 151 -3.52 -5.89 1.11
CA ASP A 151 -3.94 -5.54 2.47
C ASP A 151 -3.68 -4.05 2.76
N LEU A 152 -2.51 -3.51 2.40
CA LEU A 152 -2.20 -2.09 2.55
C LEU A 152 -3.09 -1.20 1.69
N ALA A 153 -3.35 -1.60 0.43
CA ALA A 153 -4.26 -0.87 -0.44
C ALA A 153 -5.70 -0.85 0.12
N SER A 154 -6.17 -2.00 0.65
CA SER A 154 -7.49 -2.08 1.28
C SER A 154 -7.58 -1.22 2.54
N GLN A 155 -6.56 -1.22 3.38
CA GLN A 155 -6.50 -0.37 4.57
C GLN A 155 -6.54 1.12 4.20
N ALA A 156 -5.78 1.52 3.18
CA ALA A 156 -5.77 2.90 2.68
C ALA A 156 -7.17 3.35 2.20
N LEU A 157 -7.92 2.48 1.54
CA LEU A 157 -9.31 2.76 1.13
C LEU A 157 -10.23 2.97 2.35
N LEU A 158 -10.08 2.17 3.40
CA LEU A 158 -10.85 2.32 4.65
C LEU A 158 -10.48 3.62 5.40
N GLU A 159 -9.26 4.11 5.22
CA GLU A 159 -8.80 5.42 5.73
C GLU A 159 -9.26 6.61 4.86
N GLY A 160 -10.01 6.37 3.78
CA GLY A 160 -10.51 7.41 2.87
C GLY A 160 -9.49 7.87 1.82
N LYS A 161 -8.40 7.13 1.63
CA LYS A 161 -7.44 7.36 0.55
C LYS A 161 -7.97 6.76 -0.76
N ILE A 162 -7.34 7.13 -1.86
CA ILE A 162 -7.63 6.64 -3.20
C ILE A 162 -6.54 5.66 -3.61
N VAL A 163 -6.95 4.63 -4.32
CA VAL A 163 -6.07 3.61 -4.87
C VAL A 163 -6.17 3.64 -6.40
N ILE A 164 -5.03 3.72 -7.09
CA ILE A 164 -4.96 3.68 -8.55
C ILE A 164 -4.30 2.37 -8.95
N ILE A 165 -5.03 1.62 -9.76
CA ILE A 165 -4.63 0.33 -10.34
C ILE A 165 -4.31 0.58 -11.81
N THR A 166 -3.13 0.17 -12.26
CA THR A 166 -2.70 0.28 -13.66
C THR A 166 -2.57 -1.13 -14.22
N ASP A 167 -3.11 -1.36 -15.41
CA ASP A 167 -2.90 -2.61 -16.11
C ASP A 167 -1.43 -2.79 -16.48
N ASN A 168 -0.96 -4.02 -16.52
CA ASN A 168 0.44 -4.41 -16.73
C ASN A 168 1.43 -3.94 -15.63
N SER A 169 0.93 -3.59 -14.44
CA SER A 169 1.78 -3.22 -13.32
C SER A 169 1.31 -3.85 -12.02
N PRO A 170 2.18 -4.53 -11.26
CA PRO A 170 1.87 -5.03 -9.93
C PRO A 170 1.87 -3.91 -8.89
N ASP A 171 2.47 -2.78 -9.23
CA ASP A 171 2.60 -1.61 -8.37
C ASP A 171 1.34 -0.76 -8.35
N ILE A 172 0.66 -0.75 -7.22
CA ILE A 172 -0.53 0.06 -6.97
C ILE A 172 -0.16 1.36 -6.28
N LEU A 173 -0.79 2.46 -6.73
CA LEU A 173 -0.54 3.78 -6.18
C LEU A 173 -1.60 4.17 -5.16
N ILE A 174 -1.17 4.61 -3.98
CA ILE A 174 -2.03 5.11 -2.89
C ILE A 174 -1.83 6.61 -2.75
N LEU A 175 -2.91 7.37 -2.71
CA LEU A 175 -2.90 8.82 -2.56
C LEU A 175 -4.16 9.35 -1.85
N PRO A 176 -4.07 10.51 -1.15
CA PRO A 176 -2.86 11.21 -0.79
C PRO A 176 -2.08 10.46 0.28
N THR A 177 -0.75 10.57 0.26
CA THR A 177 0.11 10.01 1.29
C THR A 177 0.83 11.13 2.02
N PHE A 178 0.88 11.04 3.33
CA PHE A 178 1.57 11.99 4.20
C PHE A 178 2.93 11.42 4.62
N PHE A 179 3.84 12.29 5.01
CA PHE A 179 5.16 11.89 5.48
C PHE A 179 5.11 10.82 6.58
N ILE A 180 4.17 10.94 7.50
CA ILE A 180 3.99 9.98 8.60
C ILE A 180 3.62 8.57 8.13
N ASP A 181 2.96 8.44 6.97
CA ASP A 181 2.55 7.15 6.41
C ASP A 181 3.73 6.27 6.01
N TYR A 182 4.93 6.86 5.80
CA TYR A 182 6.16 6.13 5.49
C TYR A 182 6.78 5.46 6.72
N PHE A 183 6.37 5.88 7.93
CA PHE A 183 6.77 5.22 9.18
C PHE A 183 5.84 4.06 9.57
N HIS A 184 4.74 3.87 8.83
CA HIS A 184 3.83 2.75 9.00
C HIS A 184 4.25 1.58 8.11
N THR A 185 4.45 0.42 8.74
CA THR A 185 4.71 -0.85 8.03
C THR A 185 3.44 -1.71 8.04
N SER A 186 3.38 -2.69 7.14
CA SER A 186 2.28 -3.66 7.08
C SER A 186 2.11 -4.43 8.40
N ASP A 187 3.21 -4.76 9.07
CA ASP A 187 3.18 -5.51 10.33
C ASP A 187 2.50 -4.74 11.47
N ASP A 188 2.46 -3.41 11.38
CA ASP A 188 1.81 -2.56 12.39
C ASP A 188 0.31 -2.83 12.51
N TYR A 189 -0.36 -3.29 11.44
CA TYR A 189 -1.80 -3.58 11.45
C TYR A 189 -2.15 -4.92 12.09
N TYR A 190 -1.16 -5.79 12.31
CA TYR A 190 -1.37 -7.15 12.83
C TYR A 190 -0.91 -7.34 14.28
N GLN A 191 -0.30 -6.33 14.90
CA GLN A 191 0.20 -6.38 16.28
C GLN A 191 -0.73 -5.65 17.26
N LYS A 192 -0.51 -5.87 18.58
CA LYS A 192 -1.25 -5.18 19.63
C LYS A 192 -0.93 -3.67 19.63
N SER A 193 -1.94 -2.83 19.80
CA SER A 193 -1.86 -1.36 19.65
C SER A 193 -0.78 -0.68 20.50
N LEU A 194 -0.53 -1.13 21.74
CA LEU A 194 0.50 -0.55 22.61
C LEU A 194 1.92 -0.79 22.05
N ASN A 195 2.21 -2.00 21.59
CA ASN A 195 3.51 -2.34 21.03
C ASN A 195 3.77 -1.57 19.72
N ILE A 196 2.74 -1.40 18.90
CA ILE A 196 2.81 -0.66 17.66
C ILE A 196 3.17 0.80 17.90
N SER A 197 2.50 1.46 18.84
CA SER A 197 2.75 2.86 19.17
C SER A 197 4.19 3.07 19.63
N PHE A 198 4.72 2.15 20.45
CA PHE A 198 6.09 2.20 20.92
C PHE A 198 7.09 2.02 19.76
N ILE A 199 6.88 1.05 18.89
CA ILE A 199 7.74 0.80 17.71
C ILE A 199 7.73 2.00 16.76
N ARG A 200 6.58 2.65 16.54
CA ARG A 200 6.48 3.87 15.71
C ARG A 200 7.30 5.02 16.28
N ILE A 201 7.25 5.22 17.59
CA ILE A 201 8.05 6.24 18.28
C ILE A 201 9.55 5.94 18.13
N ILE A 202 9.96 4.68 18.34
CA ILE A 202 11.36 4.27 18.14
C ILE A 202 11.84 4.55 16.70
N ARG A 203 11.03 4.23 15.68
CA ARG A 203 11.38 4.53 14.28
C ARG A 203 11.55 6.03 14.05
N LEU A 204 10.67 6.87 14.63
CA LEU A 204 10.77 8.32 14.51
C LEU A 204 12.05 8.83 15.17
N ILE A 205 12.37 8.36 16.39
CA ILE A 205 13.61 8.71 17.09
C ILE A 205 14.84 8.25 16.29
N ALA A 206 14.84 7.02 15.78
CA ALA A 206 15.93 6.51 14.96
C ALA A 206 16.14 7.35 13.69
N PHE A 207 15.06 7.80 13.05
CA PHE A 207 15.12 8.70 11.90
C PHE A 207 15.74 10.05 12.26
N ILE A 208 15.33 10.65 13.38
CA ILE A 208 15.91 11.91 13.87
C ILE A 208 17.42 11.73 14.15
N ILE A 209 17.77 10.66 14.84
CA ILE A 209 19.19 10.36 15.13
C ILE A 209 19.98 10.19 13.83
N ALA A 210 19.44 9.45 12.85
CA ALA A 210 20.09 9.22 11.57
C ALA A 210 20.38 10.52 10.79
N ILE A 211 19.54 11.53 10.93
CA ILE A 211 19.74 12.85 10.29
C ILE A 211 20.79 13.69 11.05
N PHE A 212 20.68 13.73 12.39
CA PHE A 212 21.52 14.65 13.17
C PHE A 212 22.87 14.08 13.52
N LEU A 213 23.00 12.75 13.68
CA LEU A 213 24.25 12.11 14.14
C LEU A 213 25.43 12.37 13.22
N PRO A 214 25.34 12.31 11.86
CA PRO A 214 26.46 12.60 10.99
C PRO A 214 26.93 14.05 11.08
N SER A 215 25.99 15.01 11.13
CA SER A 215 26.33 16.43 11.24
C SER A 215 26.92 16.76 12.63
N TYR A 216 26.38 16.15 13.67
CA TYR A 216 26.90 16.27 15.04
C TYR A 216 28.32 15.68 15.14
N TYR A 217 28.55 14.51 14.52
CA TYR A 217 29.90 13.92 14.45
C TYR A 217 30.89 14.85 13.77
N ILE A 218 30.56 15.41 12.60
CA ILE A 218 31.41 16.35 11.88
C ILE A 218 31.69 17.59 12.73
N ALA A 219 30.68 18.15 13.38
CA ALA A 219 30.83 19.32 14.22
C ALA A 219 31.81 19.06 15.39
N ILE A 220 31.65 17.93 16.09
CA ILE A 220 32.55 17.58 17.19
C ILE A 220 33.95 17.34 16.69
N THR A 221 34.14 16.61 15.59
CA THR A 221 35.47 16.29 15.06
C THR A 221 36.22 17.53 14.55
N THR A 222 35.50 18.55 14.08
CA THR A 222 36.08 19.76 13.55
C THR A 222 36.42 20.79 14.63
N PHE A 223 35.53 20.91 15.63
CA PHE A 223 35.64 21.98 16.66
C PHE A 223 36.21 21.52 18.00
N ASN A 224 36.25 20.20 18.29
CA ASN A 224 36.72 19.65 19.55
C ASN A 224 37.66 18.46 19.36
N VAL A 225 38.93 18.73 18.97
CA VAL A 225 39.95 17.72 18.72
C VAL A 225 40.24 16.89 19.98
N ASP A 226 40.17 17.50 21.18
CA ASP A 226 40.44 16.83 22.45
C ASP A 226 39.34 15.79 22.81
N PHE A 227 38.10 16.01 22.39
CA PHE A 227 37.00 15.05 22.59
C PHE A 227 37.19 13.78 21.74
N ILE A 228 37.78 13.90 20.57
CA ILE A 228 38.08 12.77 19.69
C ILE A 228 39.16 11.87 20.29
N SER A 229 40.18 12.44 20.91
CA SER A 229 41.24 11.67 21.57
C SER A 229 40.66 10.83 22.72
N LEU A 230 39.74 11.39 23.51
CA LEU A 230 38.98 10.69 24.56
C LEU A 230 38.08 9.58 24.03
N LEU A 231 37.37 9.83 22.92
CA LEU A 231 36.45 8.85 22.31
C LEU A 231 37.22 7.67 21.68
N ASN A 232 38.35 7.96 21.04
CA ASN A 232 39.26 6.94 20.49
C ASN A 232 39.86 6.07 21.58
N ILE A 233 40.23 6.65 22.73
CA ILE A 233 40.73 5.90 23.90
C ILE A 233 39.63 4.99 24.46
N GLN A 234 38.40 5.47 24.57
CA GLN A 234 37.25 4.64 25.05
C GLN A 234 36.92 3.51 24.08
N LEU A 235 36.92 3.74 22.77
CA LEU A 235 36.70 2.70 21.76
C LEU A 235 37.84 1.66 21.78
N LEU A 236 39.08 2.09 21.99
CA LEU A 236 40.22 1.20 22.09
C LEU A 236 40.15 0.36 23.39
N LEU A 237 39.77 0.94 24.51
CA LEU A 237 39.53 0.22 25.73
C LEU A 237 38.34 -0.80 25.63
N PHE A 238 37.26 -0.41 24.94
CA PHE A 238 36.14 -1.32 24.69
C PHE A 238 36.53 -2.48 23.77
N SER A 239 37.34 -2.24 22.72
CA SER A 239 37.83 -3.31 21.85
C SER A 239 38.76 -4.27 22.55
N ILE A 240 39.62 -3.77 23.46
CA ILE A 240 40.53 -4.60 24.28
C ILE A 240 39.76 -5.43 25.29
N LEU A 241 38.72 -4.85 25.94
CA LEU A 241 37.84 -5.56 26.83
C LEU A 241 37.05 -6.66 26.13
N PHE A 242 36.51 -6.37 24.94
CA PHE A 242 35.76 -7.33 24.15
C PHE A 242 36.64 -8.46 23.62
N SER A 243 37.88 -8.15 23.19
CA SER A 243 38.90 -9.14 22.80
C SER A 243 39.24 -10.09 23.97
N LYS A 244 39.43 -9.55 25.20
CA LYS A 244 39.68 -10.37 26.39
C LYS A 244 38.49 -11.24 26.76
N PHE A 245 37.26 -10.77 26.56
CA PHE A 245 36.05 -11.56 26.84
C PHE A 245 35.90 -12.72 25.84
N SER A 246 36.25 -12.49 24.58
CA SER A 246 36.24 -13.51 23.52
C SER A 246 37.31 -14.61 23.74
N THR A 247 38.45 -14.28 24.34
CA THR A 247 39.51 -15.27 24.65
C THR A 247 39.27 -16.04 25.96
N PHE A 248 38.29 -15.65 26.79
CA PHE A 248 37.91 -16.39 28.01
C PHE A 248 36.74 -17.35 27.77
N SER A 249 36.14 -17.34 26.57
CA SER A 249 34.98 -18.16 26.18
C SER A 249 35.36 -19.35 25.27
N LEU A 250 36.63 -19.64 25.11
CA LEU A 250 37.21 -20.83 24.50
C LEU A 250 37.94 -21.65 25.57
#